data_dba66c303f762024e16475e1cee4aea7
#
_entry.id   dba66c303f762024e16475e1cee4aea7
#
_cell.length_a   1.000
_cell.length_b   1.000
_cell.length_c   1.000
_cell.angle_alpha   90.00
_cell.angle_beta   90.00
_cell.angle_gamma   90.00
#
_symmetry.space_group_name_H-M   'P 1'
#
loop_
_entity.id
_entity.type
_entity.pdbx_description
1 polymer ?
#
loop_
_entity_poly.entity_id
_entity_poly.type
_entity_poly.pdbx_seq_one_letter_code
_entity_poly.pdbx_strand_id
1 'polypeptide(L)'
;MMHCPTNALRIRGGKVILHKNDWCIDCGECLIVCPHHAVYAVQDDFNHIFDYKCRVALLPASFIGQFSKRRREEDIFDALYALGFTHIYQVEVTAELIRDEMQRRISEAAEKPVISVFCPSVVRLIQIRFPSLVDHLLTLKTPVGATALLYRKQLEDEGYAPEDIGIFYVTPCAAKIAEIKSDTDNMRQIQGVINMDFLYNKVWYVLSNRSQYPVKGGDVPLPLTECEMCWSLPGGEAGCFEGRNLAIDEMHNVIDFLEQLENTTAIQNVNFLELRACDQGCVGGVLTPANRFLAAERIRHRAKKYIGPSHLSNTVSAENIQMLHNNIEAREIEARIKHVFDGTRQEVLHKMERVEAIVKMLPGIDCGACGAPSCHAMAEDIMRGEAKLKNCLLLMRTMEINNVMQSENVNNIIEDIWGKERLLKTTQINTSNEN
;
A
#
# COMPACT_ATOMS: atom_id res chain seq x y z
N MET A 1 -7.94 8.31 -12.24
CA MET A 1 -9.12 7.43 -12.18
C MET A 1 -8.82 6.10 -12.88
N MET A 2 -8.37 6.12 -14.14
CA MET A 2 -8.03 4.91 -14.93
C MET A 2 -6.90 4.04 -14.34
N HIS A 3 -6.02 4.62 -13.53
CA HIS A 3 -4.95 3.89 -12.82
C HIS A 3 -5.44 3.15 -11.55
N CYS A 4 -6.74 3.23 -11.21
CA CYS A 4 -7.24 2.54 -10.02
C CYS A 4 -7.42 1.04 -10.32
N PRO A 5 -6.68 0.12 -9.66
CA PRO A 5 -6.68 -1.31 -9.97
C PRO A 5 -8.04 -1.99 -9.74
N THR A 6 -8.86 -1.41 -8.88
CA THR A 6 -10.17 -1.94 -8.51
C THR A 6 -11.34 -1.11 -9.05
N ASN A 7 -11.06 -0.11 -9.88
CA ASN A 7 -12.06 0.81 -10.40
C ASN A 7 -12.90 1.52 -9.32
N ALA A 8 -12.28 1.84 -8.17
CA ALA A 8 -12.97 2.47 -7.04
C ALA A 8 -13.25 3.97 -7.23
N LEU A 9 -12.68 4.61 -8.27
CA LEU A 9 -12.77 6.06 -8.46
C LEU A 9 -13.72 6.44 -9.60
N ARG A 10 -14.44 7.55 -9.42
CA ARG A 10 -15.30 8.19 -10.42
C ARG A 10 -15.06 9.71 -10.47
N ILE A 11 -15.41 10.34 -11.59
CA ILE A 11 -15.53 11.79 -11.66
C ILE A 11 -17.01 12.14 -11.74
N ARG A 12 -17.45 12.98 -10.81
CA ARG A 12 -18.82 13.50 -10.75
C ARG A 12 -18.77 14.97 -10.32
N GLY A 13 -19.46 15.84 -11.04
CA GLY A 13 -19.47 17.28 -10.75
C GLY A 13 -18.07 17.92 -10.75
N GLY A 14 -17.16 17.47 -11.59
CA GLY A 14 -15.76 17.94 -11.67
C GLY A 14 -14.85 17.48 -10.54
N LYS A 15 -15.34 16.66 -9.61
CA LYS A 15 -14.58 16.14 -8.47
C LYS A 15 -14.32 14.64 -8.64
N VAL A 16 -13.13 14.21 -8.20
CA VAL A 16 -12.85 12.78 -8.03
C VAL A 16 -13.52 12.33 -6.74
N ILE A 17 -14.36 11.31 -6.84
CA ILE A 17 -15.03 10.69 -5.71
C ILE A 17 -14.60 9.23 -5.57
N LEU A 18 -14.52 8.77 -4.34
CA LEU A 18 -14.39 7.34 -4.04
C LEU A 18 -15.79 6.74 -4.12
N HIS A 19 -16.02 5.91 -5.13
CA HIS A 19 -17.34 5.38 -5.44
C HIS A 19 -17.82 4.37 -4.40
N LYS A 20 -16.94 3.45 -4.02
CA LYS A 20 -17.16 2.50 -2.93
C LYS A 20 -15.87 2.37 -2.10
N ASN A 21 -15.96 2.66 -0.81
CA ASN A 21 -14.81 2.60 0.10
C ASN A 21 -14.21 1.19 0.17
N ASP A 22 -15.06 0.18 0.16
CA ASP A 22 -14.70 -1.24 0.26
C ASP A 22 -13.86 -1.75 -0.92
N TRP A 23 -13.90 -1.03 -2.07
CA TRP A 23 -13.12 -1.37 -3.25
C TRP A 23 -11.72 -0.73 -3.25
N CYS A 24 -11.49 0.25 -2.40
CA CYS A 24 -10.17 0.84 -2.29
C CYS A 24 -9.21 -0.15 -1.60
N ILE A 25 -8.06 -0.39 -2.25
CA ILE A 25 -6.97 -1.22 -1.72
C ILE A 25 -5.83 -0.38 -1.14
N ASP A 26 -6.01 0.92 -1.07
CA ASP A 26 -5.04 1.91 -0.55
C ASP A 26 -3.64 1.81 -1.16
N CYS A 27 -3.53 1.37 -2.42
CA CYS A 27 -2.23 1.22 -3.11
C CYS A 27 -1.50 2.55 -3.35
N GLY A 28 -2.22 3.68 -3.37
CA GLY A 28 -1.64 5.00 -3.58
C GLY A 28 -1.38 5.37 -5.05
N GLU A 29 -1.78 4.55 -6.04
CA GLU A 29 -1.62 4.88 -7.46
C GLU A 29 -2.25 6.21 -7.82
N CYS A 30 -3.43 6.51 -7.27
CA CYS A 30 -4.11 7.80 -7.49
C CYS A 30 -3.32 8.99 -6.93
N LEU A 31 -2.48 8.78 -5.91
CA LEU A 31 -1.60 9.79 -5.32
C LEU A 31 -0.42 10.09 -6.26
N ILE A 32 0.20 9.03 -6.81
CA ILE A 32 1.36 9.15 -7.72
C ILE A 32 0.96 9.86 -9.02
N VAL A 33 -0.17 9.45 -9.61
CA VAL A 33 -0.57 9.92 -10.95
C VAL A 33 -1.29 11.26 -10.94
N CYS A 34 -1.57 11.85 -9.78
CA CYS A 34 -2.30 13.12 -9.69
C CYS A 34 -1.38 14.31 -10.02
N PRO A 35 -1.52 14.97 -11.19
CA PRO A 35 -0.61 16.06 -11.56
C PRO A 35 -0.83 17.33 -10.73
N HIS A 36 -1.91 17.38 -9.96
CA HIS A 36 -2.27 18.52 -9.10
C HIS A 36 -1.99 18.24 -7.62
N HIS A 37 -1.43 17.08 -7.26
CA HIS A 37 -1.21 16.65 -5.88
C HIS A 37 -2.45 16.81 -4.98
N ALA A 38 -3.64 16.58 -5.57
CA ALA A 38 -4.93 16.74 -4.88
C ALA A 38 -5.32 15.50 -4.04
N VAL A 39 -4.53 14.43 -4.13
CA VAL A 39 -4.68 13.20 -3.34
C VAL A 39 -3.48 13.10 -2.42
N TYR A 40 -3.72 12.86 -1.14
CA TYR A 40 -2.66 12.72 -0.14
C TYR A 40 -3.03 11.67 0.90
N ALA A 41 -2.03 11.11 1.53
CA ALA A 41 -2.21 10.17 2.63
C ALA A 41 -2.17 10.91 3.97
N VAL A 42 -3.18 10.66 4.81
CA VAL A 42 -3.32 11.33 6.12
C VAL A 42 -2.58 10.53 7.17
N GLN A 43 -1.50 11.11 7.71
CA GLN A 43 -0.79 10.60 8.89
C GLN A 43 -1.41 11.12 10.19
N ASP A 44 -0.93 10.61 11.32
CA ASP A 44 -1.25 11.17 12.63
C ASP A 44 -0.43 12.44 12.90
N ASP A 45 -0.92 13.29 13.82
CA ASP A 45 -0.16 14.48 14.21
C ASP A 45 1.17 14.05 14.86
N PHE A 46 2.27 14.57 14.34
CA PHE A 46 3.59 14.25 14.87
C PHE A 46 3.73 14.61 16.36
N ASN A 47 3.06 15.65 16.82
CA ASN A 47 3.11 16.05 18.23
C ASN A 47 2.48 15.01 19.17
N HIS A 48 1.65 14.12 18.65
CA HIS A 48 1.07 13.02 19.42
C HIS A 48 2.14 12.09 20.05
N ILE A 49 3.37 12.06 19.51
CA ILE A 49 4.46 11.31 20.15
C ILE A 49 4.73 11.81 21.59
N PHE A 50 4.50 13.10 21.87
CA PHE A 50 4.80 13.70 23.17
C PHE A 50 3.75 13.42 24.25
N ASP A 51 2.63 12.76 23.89
CA ASP A 51 1.65 12.28 24.85
C ASP A 51 2.16 11.08 25.64
N TYR A 52 3.27 10.47 25.20
CA TYR A 52 3.87 9.28 25.78
C TYR A 52 5.22 9.58 26.42
N LYS A 53 5.53 8.89 27.54
CA LYS A 53 6.87 8.96 28.16
C LYS A 53 7.90 8.18 27.34
N CYS A 54 7.52 6.97 26.92
CA CYS A 54 8.31 6.10 26.05
C CYS A 54 7.82 6.30 24.60
N ARG A 55 8.60 7.04 23.82
CA ARG A 55 8.29 7.44 22.42
C ARG A 55 9.11 6.60 21.47
N VAL A 56 8.49 5.57 20.92
CA VAL A 56 9.17 4.59 20.07
C VAL A 56 8.99 4.97 18.60
N ALA A 57 10.10 5.11 17.88
CA ALA A 57 10.11 5.11 16.42
C ALA A 57 10.32 3.68 15.90
N LEU A 58 9.34 3.13 15.21
CA LEU A 58 9.45 1.83 14.54
C LEU A 58 9.82 2.08 13.07
N LEU A 59 11.09 1.85 12.73
CA LEU A 59 11.68 2.23 11.44
C LEU A 59 11.84 1.02 10.51
N PRO A 60 11.28 1.03 9.29
CA PRO A 60 11.63 0.04 8.30
C PRO A 60 12.99 0.33 7.67
N ALA A 61 13.72 -0.70 7.23
CA ALA A 61 14.99 -0.57 6.52
C ALA A 61 14.88 0.34 5.29
N SER A 62 13.71 0.36 4.65
CA SER A 62 13.39 1.26 3.53
C SER A 62 13.55 2.75 3.88
N PHE A 63 13.38 3.17 5.15
CA PHE A 63 13.64 4.54 5.59
C PHE A 63 15.12 4.90 5.50
N ILE A 64 15.99 4.01 5.95
CA ILE A 64 17.44 4.21 5.89
C ILE A 64 17.92 4.33 4.44
N GLY A 65 17.31 3.58 3.52
CA GLY A 65 17.61 3.65 2.09
C GLY A 65 17.31 5.00 1.44
N GLN A 66 16.46 5.82 2.04
CA GLN A 66 16.17 7.15 1.50
C GLN A 66 17.36 8.11 1.61
N PHE A 67 18.27 7.89 2.56
CA PHE A 67 19.45 8.72 2.78
C PHE A 67 20.64 8.28 1.94
N SER A 68 21.46 9.25 1.51
CA SER A 68 22.65 8.94 0.72
C SER A 68 23.67 8.09 1.50
N LYS A 69 24.50 7.32 0.80
CA LYS A 69 25.57 6.48 1.38
C LYS A 69 26.57 7.26 2.25
N ARG A 70 26.68 8.58 2.07
CA ARG A 70 27.55 9.46 2.86
C ARG A 70 27.03 9.72 4.27
N ARG A 71 25.74 9.46 4.51
CA ARG A 71 25.12 9.56 5.84
C ARG A 71 25.22 8.23 6.53
N ARG A 72 25.81 8.21 7.71
CA ARG A 72 25.84 7.01 8.57
C ARG A 72 24.46 6.78 9.18
N GLU A 73 24.17 5.56 9.56
CA GLU A 73 22.90 5.21 10.19
C GLU A 73 22.78 5.86 11.57
N GLU A 74 23.89 5.89 12.32
CA GLU A 74 23.96 6.55 13.62
C GLU A 74 23.57 8.04 13.51
N ASP A 75 23.99 8.73 12.46
CA ASP A 75 23.61 10.13 12.24
C ASP A 75 22.10 10.31 12.08
N ILE A 76 21.43 9.34 11.45
CA ILE A 76 19.98 9.33 11.25
C ILE A 76 19.27 9.07 12.58
N PHE A 77 19.76 8.09 13.36
CA PHE A 77 19.22 7.76 14.68
C PHE A 77 19.39 8.93 15.66
N ASP A 78 20.57 9.55 15.69
CA ASP A 78 20.83 10.78 16.47
C ASP A 78 19.81 11.89 16.17
N ALA A 79 19.49 12.08 14.88
CA ALA A 79 18.53 13.08 14.48
C ALA A 79 17.09 12.73 14.95
N LEU A 80 16.72 11.47 15.01
CA LEU A 80 15.44 11.03 15.55
C LEU A 80 15.35 11.24 17.05
N TYR A 81 16.42 10.96 17.82
CA TYR A 81 16.51 11.31 19.24
C TYR A 81 16.40 12.81 19.47
N ALA A 82 17.03 13.62 18.62
CA ALA A 82 16.91 15.08 18.67
C ALA A 82 15.48 15.58 18.37
N LEU A 83 14.71 14.84 17.55
CA LEU A 83 13.29 15.11 17.26
C LEU A 83 12.35 14.72 18.42
N GLY A 84 12.84 14.01 19.44
CA GLY A 84 12.08 13.72 20.65
C GLY A 84 11.74 12.24 20.85
N PHE A 85 12.10 11.34 19.96
CA PHE A 85 11.99 9.90 20.22
C PHE A 85 12.91 9.50 21.39
N THR A 86 12.51 8.49 22.13
CA THR A 86 13.29 7.94 23.25
C THR A 86 13.88 6.57 22.93
N HIS A 87 13.21 5.83 22.03
CA HIS A 87 13.62 4.50 21.58
C HIS A 87 13.44 4.41 20.06
N ILE A 88 14.34 3.66 19.44
CA ILE A 88 14.32 3.42 17.98
C ILE A 88 14.49 1.92 17.77
N TYR A 89 13.54 1.29 17.10
CA TYR A 89 13.63 -0.12 16.73
C TYR A 89 13.45 -0.28 15.22
N GLN A 90 14.20 -1.21 14.64
CA GLN A 90 14.08 -1.55 13.22
C GLN A 90 13.03 -2.65 13.03
N VAL A 91 12.16 -2.47 12.04
CA VAL A 91 11.01 -3.36 11.77
C VAL A 91 11.45 -4.78 11.46
N GLU A 92 12.50 -4.92 10.66
CA GLU A 92 12.88 -6.20 10.07
C GLU A 92 13.69 -7.09 11.02
N VAL A 93 13.98 -6.63 12.23
CA VAL A 93 14.73 -7.40 13.23
C VAL A 93 14.06 -8.73 13.61
N THR A 94 12.73 -8.82 13.47
CA THR A 94 11.98 -10.08 13.72
C THR A 94 11.82 -10.94 12.46
N ALA A 95 12.31 -10.50 11.30
CA ALA A 95 12.09 -11.19 10.04
C ALA A 95 12.69 -12.62 10.04
N GLU A 96 13.84 -12.84 10.69
CA GLU A 96 14.42 -14.19 10.79
C GLU A 96 13.57 -15.13 11.65
N LEU A 97 12.97 -14.65 12.75
CA LEU A 97 12.06 -15.47 13.56
C LEU A 97 10.80 -15.85 12.79
N ILE A 98 10.25 -14.89 12.04
CA ILE A 98 9.07 -15.13 11.21
C ILE A 98 9.41 -16.07 10.04
N ARG A 99 10.60 -15.93 9.45
CA ARG A 99 11.08 -16.74 8.34
C ARG A 99 11.02 -18.24 8.63
N ASP A 100 11.48 -18.67 9.78
CA ASP A 100 11.53 -20.09 10.13
C ASP A 100 10.10 -20.69 10.20
N GLU A 101 9.15 -19.94 10.78
CA GLU A 101 7.75 -20.36 10.80
C GLU A 101 7.12 -20.29 9.38
N MET A 102 7.43 -19.26 8.60
CA MET A 102 7.00 -19.18 7.20
C MET A 102 7.50 -20.37 6.38
N GLN A 103 8.80 -20.71 6.48
CA GLN A 103 9.39 -21.85 5.78
C GLN A 103 8.67 -23.15 6.14
N ARG A 104 8.35 -23.36 7.41
CA ARG A 104 7.57 -24.51 7.88
C ARG A 104 6.19 -24.54 7.20
N ARG A 105 5.44 -23.43 7.27
CA ARG A 105 4.10 -23.29 6.65
C ARG A 105 4.13 -23.49 5.15
N ILE A 106 5.11 -22.91 4.45
CA ILE A 106 5.31 -23.10 3.00
C ILE A 106 5.53 -24.58 2.68
N SER A 107 6.31 -25.29 3.49
CA SER A 107 6.59 -26.71 3.27
C SER A 107 5.37 -27.60 3.49
N GLU A 108 4.55 -27.30 4.50
CA GLU A 108 3.37 -28.05 4.92
C GLU A 108 2.08 -27.69 4.15
N ALA A 109 2.07 -26.58 3.42
CA ALA A 109 0.89 -26.08 2.72
C ALA A 109 0.35 -27.07 1.69
N ALA A 110 -0.96 -27.36 1.77
CA ALA A 110 -1.67 -28.19 0.81
C ALA A 110 -1.87 -27.46 -0.53
N GLU A 111 -2.22 -26.18 -0.47
CA GLU A 111 -2.40 -25.32 -1.64
C GLU A 111 -1.12 -24.53 -1.91
N LYS A 112 -0.64 -24.59 -3.16
CA LYS A 112 0.55 -23.88 -3.62
C LYS A 112 0.25 -23.13 -4.91
N PRO A 113 0.94 -22.01 -5.14
CA PRO A 113 1.94 -21.34 -4.29
C PRO A 113 1.34 -20.69 -3.04
N VAL A 114 2.10 -20.63 -1.94
CA VAL A 114 1.76 -19.80 -0.78
C VAL A 114 2.08 -18.33 -1.09
N ILE A 115 1.19 -17.41 -0.76
CA ILE A 115 1.33 -15.97 -1.09
C ILE A 115 1.63 -15.16 0.17
N SER A 116 2.64 -14.30 0.09
CA SER A 116 3.01 -13.37 1.17
C SER A 116 1.88 -12.38 1.50
N VAL A 117 1.68 -12.13 2.79
CA VAL A 117 0.74 -11.10 3.30
C VAL A 117 1.44 -9.79 3.67
N PHE A 118 2.71 -9.65 3.37
CA PHE A 118 3.49 -8.48 3.75
C PHE A 118 2.96 -7.17 3.15
N CYS A 119 2.41 -7.19 1.92
CA CYS A 119 1.86 -6.03 1.25
C CYS A 119 0.33 -5.95 1.42
N PRO A 120 -0.22 -5.04 2.25
CA PRO A 120 -1.67 -4.96 2.50
C PRO A 120 -2.49 -4.62 1.26
N SER A 121 -1.92 -3.86 0.30
CA SER A 121 -2.59 -3.56 -0.97
C SER A 121 -2.81 -4.83 -1.79
N VAL A 122 -1.82 -5.73 -1.83
CA VAL A 122 -1.94 -7.00 -2.55
C VAL A 122 -2.93 -7.93 -1.86
N VAL A 123 -2.90 -8.02 -0.53
CA VAL A 123 -3.88 -8.79 0.24
C VAL A 123 -5.30 -8.32 -0.07
N ARG A 124 -5.56 -7.00 -0.04
CA ARG A 124 -6.87 -6.44 -0.38
C ARG A 124 -7.23 -6.63 -1.86
N LEU A 125 -6.25 -6.57 -2.77
CA LEU A 125 -6.46 -6.86 -4.18
C LEU A 125 -6.96 -8.30 -4.37
N ILE A 126 -6.31 -9.27 -3.71
CA ILE A 126 -6.70 -10.67 -3.74
C ILE A 126 -8.11 -10.84 -3.15
N GLN A 127 -8.38 -10.29 -1.99
CA GLN A 127 -9.70 -10.36 -1.36
C GLN A 127 -10.83 -9.85 -2.27
N ILE A 128 -10.58 -8.82 -3.10
CA ILE A 128 -11.59 -8.14 -3.90
C ILE A 128 -11.69 -8.69 -5.33
N ARG A 129 -10.54 -8.93 -5.98
CA ARG A 129 -10.50 -9.33 -7.41
C ARG A 129 -10.23 -10.81 -7.63
N PHE A 130 -9.55 -11.47 -6.70
CA PHE A 130 -9.09 -12.86 -6.84
C PHE A 130 -9.49 -13.69 -5.62
N PRO A 131 -10.78 -13.73 -5.26
CA PRO A 131 -11.25 -14.39 -4.03
C PRO A 131 -10.95 -15.89 -3.97
N SER A 132 -10.75 -16.54 -5.12
CA SER A 132 -10.29 -17.94 -5.24
C SER A 132 -8.88 -18.18 -4.71
N LEU A 133 -8.05 -17.11 -4.61
CA LEU A 133 -6.68 -17.19 -4.14
C LEU A 133 -6.51 -16.80 -2.66
N VAL A 134 -7.60 -16.56 -1.94
CA VAL A 134 -7.54 -16.14 -0.52
C VAL A 134 -6.92 -17.25 0.35
N ASP A 135 -7.22 -18.50 0.07
CA ASP A 135 -6.70 -19.67 0.79
C ASP A 135 -5.19 -19.90 0.58
N HIS A 136 -4.59 -19.24 -0.42
CA HIS A 136 -3.15 -19.23 -0.63
C HIS A 136 -2.40 -18.21 0.25
N LEU A 137 -3.11 -17.27 0.91
CA LEU A 137 -2.50 -16.23 1.73
C LEU A 137 -1.95 -16.80 3.03
N LEU A 138 -0.70 -16.45 3.34
CA LEU A 138 -0.04 -16.89 4.56
C LEU A 138 -0.57 -16.12 5.79
N THR A 139 -1.21 -16.80 6.74
CA THR A 139 -1.85 -16.19 7.91
C THR A 139 -0.87 -16.03 9.08
N LEU A 140 0.21 -15.26 8.85
CA LEU A 140 1.20 -14.91 9.88
C LEU A 140 1.31 -13.40 10.04
N LYS A 141 1.70 -12.96 11.25
CA LYS A 141 2.03 -11.54 11.48
C LYS A 141 3.21 -11.11 10.61
N THR A 142 3.10 -9.93 10.06
CA THR A 142 4.21 -9.29 9.33
C THR A 142 5.28 -8.79 10.31
N PRO A 143 6.52 -8.55 9.86
CA PRO A 143 7.57 -8.01 10.73
C PRO A 143 7.14 -6.75 11.50
N VAL A 144 6.30 -5.88 10.92
CA VAL A 144 5.79 -4.67 11.60
C VAL A 144 5.00 -5.04 12.86
N GLY A 145 4.04 -5.95 12.75
CA GLY A 145 3.20 -6.36 13.88
C GLY A 145 3.99 -7.17 14.93
N ALA A 146 4.87 -8.05 14.46
CA ALA A 146 5.71 -8.88 15.32
C ALA A 146 6.70 -8.04 16.14
N THR A 147 7.38 -7.10 15.49
CA THR A 147 8.35 -6.20 16.14
C THR A 147 7.66 -5.25 17.12
N ALA A 148 6.50 -4.71 16.76
CA ALA A 148 5.72 -3.87 17.67
C ALA A 148 5.29 -4.65 18.94
N LEU A 149 4.83 -5.90 18.78
CA LEU A 149 4.47 -6.77 19.89
C LEU A 149 5.65 -7.08 20.79
N LEU A 150 6.78 -7.46 20.19
CA LEU A 150 8.00 -7.84 20.91
C LEU A 150 8.54 -6.69 21.78
N TYR A 151 8.73 -5.52 21.17
CA TYR A 151 9.30 -4.38 21.88
C TYR A 151 8.34 -3.72 22.86
N ARG A 152 7.03 -3.79 22.63
CA ARG A 152 6.08 -3.38 23.66
C ARG A 152 6.24 -4.25 24.91
N LYS A 153 6.29 -5.57 24.74
CA LYS A 153 6.49 -6.49 25.86
C LYS A 153 7.82 -6.25 26.58
N GLN A 154 8.90 -6.05 25.83
CA GLN A 154 10.21 -5.74 26.41
C GLN A 154 10.16 -4.45 27.25
N LEU A 155 9.54 -3.39 26.77
CA LEU A 155 9.43 -2.12 27.49
C LEU A 155 8.55 -2.25 28.75
N GLU A 156 7.49 -3.07 28.71
CA GLU A 156 6.70 -3.40 29.88
C GLU A 156 7.53 -4.15 30.93
N ASP A 157 8.38 -5.09 30.52
CA ASP A 157 9.30 -5.83 31.41
C ASP A 157 10.39 -4.92 31.99
N GLU A 158 10.77 -3.85 31.28
CA GLU A 158 11.68 -2.80 31.75
C GLU A 158 11.00 -1.83 32.76
N GLY A 159 9.66 -1.97 32.95
CA GLY A 159 8.89 -1.25 33.97
C GLY A 159 8.11 -0.03 33.45
N TYR A 160 7.99 0.17 32.14
CA TYR A 160 7.09 1.18 31.61
C TYR A 160 5.63 0.72 31.74
N ALA A 161 4.73 1.61 32.15
CA ALA A 161 3.31 1.32 32.13
C ALA A 161 2.78 1.27 30.67
N PRO A 162 1.83 0.38 30.34
CA PRO A 162 1.31 0.25 28.97
C PRO A 162 0.81 1.54 28.35
N GLU A 163 0.21 2.42 29.15
CA GLU A 163 -0.29 3.75 28.75
C GLU A 163 0.82 4.77 28.49
N ASP A 164 2.01 4.55 29.03
CA ASP A 164 3.17 5.41 28.82
C ASP A 164 3.96 5.06 27.54
N ILE A 165 3.64 3.94 26.89
CA ILE A 165 4.35 3.44 25.71
C ILE A 165 3.59 3.85 24.45
N GLY A 166 4.18 4.71 23.63
CA GLY A 166 3.68 5.09 22.30
C GLY A 166 4.60 4.57 21.20
N ILE A 167 4.12 3.61 20.41
CA ILE A 167 4.84 3.06 19.25
C ILE A 167 4.30 3.72 17.98
N PHE A 168 5.18 4.38 17.22
CA PHE A 168 4.85 5.09 15.99
C PHE A 168 5.59 4.46 14.81
N TYR A 169 4.82 3.93 13.87
CA TYR A 169 5.38 3.31 12.68
C TYR A 169 5.66 4.34 11.58
N VAL A 170 6.86 4.35 11.04
CA VAL A 170 7.26 5.18 9.90
C VAL A 170 6.95 4.45 8.62
N THR A 171 5.92 4.89 7.91
CA THR A 171 5.36 4.14 6.79
C THR A 171 5.76 4.66 5.42
N PRO A 172 6.20 3.76 4.50
CA PRO A 172 6.42 4.09 3.10
C PRO A 172 5.14 4.10 2.25
N CYS A 173 3.99 3.66 2.80
CA CYS A 173 2.80 3.48 1.96
C CYS A 173 1.47 3.75 2.68
N ALA A 174 0.47 4.16 1.90
CA ALA A 174 -0.90 4.44 2.37
C ALA A 174 -1.63 3.19 2.88
N ALA A 175 -1.36 2.01 2.30
CA ALA A 175 -2.02 0.78 2.72
C ALA A 175 -1.66 0.36 4.15
N LYS A 176 -0.43 0.61 4.60
CA LYS A 176 -0.02 0.37 6.00
C LYS A 176 -0.71 1.35 6.95
N ILE A 177 -0.95 2.60 6.53
CA ILE A 177 -1.76 3.54 7.31
C ILE A 177 -3.17 2.97 7.51
N ALA A 178 -3.80 2.53 6.43
CA ALA A 178 -5.15 1.99 6.49
C ALA A 178 -5.22 0.66 7.28
N GLU A 179 -4.19 -0.19 7.19
CA GLU A 179 -4.09 -1.42 7.97
C GLU A 179 -4.02 -1.13 9.47
N ILE A 180 -3.14 -0.22 9.89
CA ILE A 180 -2.98 0.15 11.30
C ILE A 180 -4.25 0.82 11.84
N LYS A 181 -4.87 1.71 11.07
CA LYS A 181 -6.10 2.40 11.47
C LYS A 181 -7.36 1.53 11.42
N SER A 182 -7.31 0.35 10.82
CA SER A 182 -8.44 -0.58 10.78
C SER A 182 -8.61 -1.43 12.05
N ASP A 183 -7.83 -1.17 13.09
CA ASP A 183 -7.88 -1.84 14.41
C ASP A 183 -7.83 -3.38 14.29
N THR A 184 -6.97 -3.88 13.41
CA THR A 184 -6.72 -5.32 13.31
C THR A 184 -5.85 -5.79 14.48
N ASP A 185 -6.10 -6.99 15.00
CA ASP A 185 -5.33 -7.59 16.09
C ASP A 185 -3.81 -7.59 15.83
N ASN A 186 -3.43 -7.62 14.56
CA ASN A 186 -2.03 -7.62 14.14
C ASN A 186 -1.29 -6.31 14.42
N MET A 187 -2.01 -5.18 14.51
CA MET A 187 -1.44 -3.82 14.58
C MET A 187 -1.82 -3.04 15.84
N ARG A 188 -2.54 -3.64 16.79
CA ARG A 188 -3.00 -2.98 18.04
C ARG A 188 -1.89 -2.38 18.90
N GLN A 189 -0.66 -2.85 18.71
CA GLN A 189 0.48 -2.36 19.49
C GLN A 189 1.00 -1.00 18.99
N ILE A 190 0.50 -0.51 17.85
CA ILE A 190 0.95 0.73 17.20
C ILE A 190 -0.07 1.84 17.47
N GLN A 191 0.36 2.94 18.11
CA GLN A 191 -0.48 4.06 18.49
C GLN A 191 -0.62 5.10 17.40
N GLY A 192 0.31 5.14 16.45
CA GLY A 192 0.22 6.10 15.35
C GLY A 192 1.14 5.79 14.18
N VAL A 193 0.90 6.49 13.08
CA VAL A 193 1.66 6.36 11.84
C VAL A 193 2.22 7.71 11.42
N ILE A 194 3.46 7.70 10.95
CA ILE A 194 4.16 8.87 10.46
C ILE A 194 4.58 8.60 9.01
N ASN A 195 4.23 9.49 8.10
CA ASN A 195 4.63 9.38 6.70
C ASN A 195 6.15 9.49 6.57
N MET A 196 6.72 8.61 5.75
CA MET A 196 8.17 8.52 5.60
C MET A 196 8.78 9.79 5.00
N ASP A 197 8.13 10.41 4.02
CA ASP A 197 8.55 11.67 3.39
C ASP A 197 8.57 12.84 4.39
N PHE A 198 7.53 12.91 5.24
CA PHE A 198 7.45 13.92 6.30
C PHE A 198 8.59 13.76 7.31
N LEU A 199 8.82 12.55 7.83
CA LEU A 199 9.87 12.32 8.81
C LEU A 199 11.27 12.49 8.20
N TYR A 200 11.45 12.06 6.93
CA TYR A 200 12.69 12.29 6.20
C TYR A 200 13.06 13.79 6.15
N ASN A 201 12.10 14.66 5.83
CA ASN A 201 12.33 16.09 5.78
C ASN A 201 12.71 16.65 7.16
N LYS A 202 12.07 16.19 8.25
CA LYS A 202 12.44 16.58 9.62
C LYS A 202 13.86 16.13 9.98
N VAL A 203 14.20 14.88 9.71
CA VAL A 203 15.56 14.34 9.95
C VAL A 203 16.58 15.10 9.11
N TRP A 204 16.29 15.35 7.83
CA TRP A 204 17.16 16.13 6.96
C TRP A 204 17.42 17.54 7.49
N TYR A 205 16.39 18.20 8.02
CA TYR A 205 16.51 19.51 8.63
C TYR A 205 17.45 19.48 9.85
N VAL A 206 17.28 18.51 10.75
CA VAL A 206 18.16 18.31 11.92
C VAL A 206 19.61 18.07 11.47
N LEU A 207 19.83 17.18 10.51
CA LEU A 207 21.15 16.84 9.99
C LEU A 207 21.85 18.03 9.31
N SER A 208 21.08 18.95 8.73
CA SER A 208 21.60 20.15 8.09
C SER A 208 21.91 21.27 9.08
N ASN A 209 21.31 21.24 10.28
CA ASN A 209 21.43 22.25 11.32
C ASN A 209 21.99 21.67 12.64
N ARG A 210 22.93 20.73 12.57
CA ARG A 210 23.47 19.97 13.72
C ARG A 210 23.92 20.84 14.90
N SER A 211 24.41 22.04 14.65
CA SER A 211 24.86 23.00 15.72
C SER A 211 23.69 23.43 16.62
N GLN A 212 22.47 23.44 16.11
CA GLN A 212 21.26 23.79 16.86
C GLN A 212 20.61 22.59 17.56
N TYR A 213 20.97 21.37 17.15
CA TYR A 213 20.42 20.11 17.65
C TYR A 213 21.56 19.28 18.27
N PRO A 214 21.92 19.53 19.54
CA PRO A 214 22.93 18.73 20.20
C PRO A 214 22.48 17.26 20.24
N VAL A 215 23.42 16.37 19.91
CA VAL A 215 23.20 14.93 19.95
C VAL A 215 22.87 14.52 21.38
N LYS A 216 21.65 14.07 21.60
CA LYS A 216 21.29 13.34 22.80
C LYS A 216 21.62 11.88 22.49
N GLY A 217 22.75 11.38 22.94
CA GLY A 217 23.07 9.95 22.77
C GLY A 217 21.90 9.10 23.22
N GLY A 218 21.49 8.15 22.40
CA GLY A 218 20.48 7.14 22.68
C GLY A 218 21.03 5.77 22.32
N ASP A 219 20.30 4.73 22.64
CA ASP A 219 20.70 3.37 22.31
C ASP A 219 20.72 3.18 20.79
N VAL A 220 21.79 2.57 20.29
CA VAL A 220 21.89 2.25 18.87
C VAL A 220 20.99 1.05 18.58
N PRO A 221 20.09 1.13 17.61
CA PRO A 221 19.27 -0.03 17.21
C PRO A 221 20.13 -1.24 16.86
N LEU A 222 19.59 -2.43 17.08
CA LEU A 222 20.26 -3.67 16.67
C LEU A 222 20.57 -3.63 15.18
N PRO A 223 21.78 -4.00 14.75
CA PRO A 223 22.11 -4.08 13.34
C PRO A 223 21.30 -5.21 12.68
N LEU A 224 20.76 -4.93 11.51
CA LEU A 224 20.04 -5.91 10.70
C LEU A 224 21.02 -6.82 9.95
N THR A 225 20.67 -8.08 9.75
CA THR A 225 21.36 -8.99 8.84
C THR A 225 21.12 -8.58 7.38
N GLU A 226 21.82 -9.21 6.42
CA GLU A 226 21.61 -8.97 4.99
C GLU A 226 20.17 -9.31 4.56
N CYS A 227 19.63 -10.44 5.02
CA CYS A 227 18.26 -10.86 4.76
C CYS A 227 17.25 -9.84 5.33
N GLU A 228 17.40 -9.45 6.59
CA GLU A 228 16.54 -8.47 7.27
C GLU A 228 16.59 -7.11 6.55
N MET A 229 17.78 -6.60 6.22
CA MET A 229 17.94 -5.33 5.53
C MET A 229 17.28 -5.34 4.13
N CYS A 230 17.37 -6.45 3.42
CA CYS A 230 16.81 -6.60 2.07
C CYS A 230 15.33 -7.00 2.07
N TRP A 231 14.72 -7.31 3.21
CA TRP A 231 13.34 -7.83 3.30
C TRP A 231 12.31 -6.97 2.54
N SER A 232 12.48 -5.66 2.57
CA SER A 232 11.58 -4.72 1.91
C SER A 232 11.82 -4.53 0.41
N LEU A 233 12.89 -5.11 -0.16
CA LEU A 233 13.20 -5.11 -1.59
C LEU A 233 12.50 -6.25 -2.32
N PRO A 234 12.28 -6.14 -3.65
CA PRO A 234 11.82 -7.27 -4.44
C PRO A 234 12.80 -8.44 -4.35
N GLY A 235 12.27 -9.62 -4.03
CA GLY A 235 13.03 -10.85 -3.81
C GLY A 235 13.72 -10.94 -2.46
N GLY A 236 13.57 -9.93 -1.59
CA GLY A 236 14.18 -9.94 -0.26
C GLY A 236 13.55 -10.98 0.67
N GLU A 237 12.24 -11.12 0.62
CA GLU A 237 11.49 -12.15 1.34
C GLU A 237 11.63 -13.51 0.66
N ALA A 238 11.33 -13.59 -0.65
CA ALA A 238 11.38 -14.83 -1.42
C ALA A 238 12.78 -15.48 -1.46
N GLY A 239 13.82 -14.66 -1.44
CA GLY A 239 15.22 -15.13 -1.42
C GLY A 239 15.66 -15.76 -0.10
N CYS A 240 14.88 -15.59 0.98
CA CYS A 240 15.17 -16.16 2.29
C CYS A 240 14.62 -17.60 2.46
N PHE A 241 13.84 -18.12 1.49
CA PHE A 241 13.21 -19.43 1.57
C PHE A 241 13.82 -20.44 0.61
N GLU A 242 13.78 -21.70 1.01
CA GLU A 242 14.16 -22.81 0.16
C GLU A 242 13.08 -23.12 -0.87
N GLY A 243 13.51 -23.66 -2.02
CA GLY A 243 12.62 -24.07 -3.10
C GLY A 243 12.50 -23.07 -4.24
N ARG A 244 11.47 -23.25 -5.08
CA ARG A 244 11.20 -22.35 -6.20
C ARG A 244 10.26 -21.23 -5.77
N ASN A 245 10.81 -20.05 -5.56
CA ASN A 245 10.07 -18.88 -5.11
C ASN A 245 10.14 -17.79 -6.19
N LEU A 246 9.08 -16.98 -6.30
CA LEU A 246 9.02 -15.86 -7.24
C LEU A 246 8.73 -14.57 -6.50
N ALA A 247 9.32 -13.48 -6.96
CA ALA A 247 9.02 -12.13 -6.49
C ALA A 247 8.53 -11.29 -7.67
N ILE A 248 7.37 -10.67 -7.50
CA ILE A 248 6.75 -9.81 -8.49
C ILE A 248 6.40 -8.49 -7.81
N ASP A 249 6.84 -7.40 -8.40
CA ASP A 249 6.55 -6.06 -7.95
C ASP A 249 5.88 -5.22 -9.04
N GLU A 250 5.41 -4.06 -8.67
CA GLU A 250 4.53 -3.20 -9.45
C GLU A 250 3.11 -3.77 -9.65
N MET A 251 2.11 -2.96 -9.32
CA MET A 251 0.70 -3.36 -9.28
C MET A 251 0.22 -3.99 -10.59
N HIS A 252 0.66 -3.47 -11.73
CA HIS A 252 0.27 -3.99 -13.04
C HIS A 252 0.77 -5.43 -13.25
N ASN A 253 2.07 -5.67 -13.00
CA ASN A 253 2.66 -6.99 -13.10
C ASN A 253 2.01 -7.99 -12.13
N VAL A 254 1.69 -7.53 -10.92
CA VAL A 254 1.00 -8.36 -9.90
C VAL A 254 -0.38 -8.78 -10.40
N ILE A 255 -1.14 -7.86 -10.98
CA ILE A 255 -2.48 -8.17 -11.52
C ILE A 255 -2.38 -9.18 -12.66
N ASP A 256 -1.52 -8.92 -13.64
CA ASP A 256 -1.33 -9.80 -14.81
C ASP A 256 -0.91 -11.21 -14.36
N PHE A 257 -0.06 -11.30 -13.35
CA PHE A 257 0.40 -12.58 -12.82
C PHE A 257 -0.72 -13.32 -12.06
N LEU A 258 -1.51 -12.62 -11.24
CA LEU A 258 -2.64 -13.23 -10.53
C LEU A 258 -3.74 -13.71 -11.49
N GLU A 259 -4.00 -12.97 -12.58
CA GLU A 259 -4.92 -13.41 -13.64
C GLU A 259 -4.43 -14.69 -14.34
N GLN A 260 -3.12 -14.81 -14.57
CA GLN A 260 -2.53 -16.04 -15.09
C GLN A 260 -2.61 -17.18 -14.08
N LEU A 261 -2.39 -16.92 -12.80
CA LEU A 261 -2.45 -17.93 -11.74
C LEU A 261 -3.85 -18.54 -11.60
N GLU A 262 -4.92 -17.72 -11.72
CA GLU A 262 -6.29 -18.23 -11.70
C GLU A 262 -6.66 -19.06 -12.94
N ASN A 263 -6.11 -18.70 -14.11
CA ASN A 263 -6.57 -19.24 -15.38
C ASN A 263 -5.73 -20.41 -15.93
N THR A 264 -4.54 -20.63 -15.36
CA THR A 264 -3.63 -21.64 -15.94
C THR A 264 -2.97 -22.52 -14.87
N THR A 265 -2.82 -23.81 -15.22
CA THR A 265 -1.96 -24.75 -14.49
C THR A 265 -0.46 -24.54 -14.81
N ALA A 266 -0.12 -23.52 -15.58
CA ALA A 266 1.23 -23.29 -16.09
C ALA A 266 2.25 -22.88 -15.01
N ILE A 267 1.78 -22.42 -13.84
CA ILE A 267 2.63 -22.02 -12.73
C ILE A 267 2.77 -23.20 -11.73
N GLN A 268 3.12 -24.36 -12.25
CA GLN A 268 3.36 -25.52 -11.42
C GLN A 268 4.74 -25.44 -10.73
N ASN A 269 4.84 -26.03 -9.55
CA ASN A 269 6.06 -26.13 -8.75
C ASN A 269 6.64 -24.81 -8.21
N VAL A 270 5.82 -23.77 -8.06
CA VAL A 270 6.17 -22.58 -7.26
C VAL A 270 5.74 -22.82 -5.82
N ASN A 271 6.65 -22.62 -4.87
CA ASN A 271 6.39 -22.82 -3.46
C ASN A 271 5.84 -21.56 -2.83
N PHE A 272 6.44 -20.41 -3.12
CA PHE A 272 6.12 -19.14 -2.50
C PHE A 272 6.11 -17.98 -3.50
N LEU A 273 5.17 -17.05 -3.30
CA LEU A 273 5.05 -15.82 -4.06
C LEU A 273 5.21 -14.61 -3.14
N GLU A 274 6.22 -13.82 -3.41
CA GLU A 274 6.35 -12.47 -2.87
C GLU A 274 5.72 -11.50 -3.86
N LEU A 275 4.63 -10.83 -3.46
CA LEU A 275 3.92 -9.87 -4.29
C LEU A 275 3.94 -8.48 -3.65
N ARG A 276 4.41 -7.47 -4.38
CA ARG A 276 4.53 -6.08 -3.92
C ARG A 276 3.78 -5.13 -4.85
N ALA A 277 3.00 -4.21 -4.30
CA ALA A 277 2.26 -3.24 -5.10
C ALA A 277 3.14 -2.16 -5.76
N CYS A 278 4.29 -1.84 -5.15
CA CYS A 278 5.17 -0.75 -5.58
C CYS A 278 6.37 -1.26 -6.34
N ASP A 279 6.80 -0.54 -7.39
CA ASP A 279 8.05 -0.78 -8.11
C ASP A 279 9.27 -0.58 -7.19
N GLN A 280 10.20 -1.52 -7.15
CA GLN A 280 11.29 -1.69 -6.19
C GLN A 280 10.80 -2.02 -4.76
N GLY A 281 9.61 -2.62 -4.61
CA GLY A 281 9.05 -2.98 -3.31
C GLY A 281 8.77 -1.77 -2.42
N CYS A 282 8.87 -1.93 -1.09
CA CYS A 282 8.56 -0.87 -0.14
C CYS A 282 9.50 0.33 -0.22
N VAL A 283 10.70 0.15 -0.78
CA VAL A 283 11.69 1.24 -0.99
C VAL A 283 11.20 2.25 -2.01
N GLY A 284 10.35 1.83 -2.95
CA GLY A 284 9.66 2.67 -3.91
C GLY A 284 8.21 3.01 -3.54
N GLY A 285 7.86 2.88 -2.27
CA GLY A 285 6.52 3.18 -1.78
C GLY A 285 6.08 4.62 -2.05
N VAL A 286 4.77 4.84 -2.12
CA VAL A 286 4.17 6.12 -2.52
C VAL A 286 4.48 7.31 -1.59
N LEU A 287 4.97 7.03 -0.38
CA LEU A 287 5.37 8.03 0.62
C LEU A 287 6.90 8.11 0.79
N THR A 288 7.67 7.62 -0.16
CA THR A 288 9.14 7.67 -0.12
C THR A 288 9.67 8.88 -0.90
N PRO A 289 10.62 9.66 -0.33
CA PRO A 289 11.10 10.89 -0.96
C PRO A 289 12.21 10.69 -2.00
N ALA A 290 12.96 9.58 -1.93
CA ALA A 290 14.11 9.38 -2.81
C ALA A 290 13.72 8.63 -4.10
N ASN A 291 14.56 8.74 -5.11
CA ASN A 291 14.43 7.90 -6.29
C ASN A 291 14.56 6.41 -5.90
N ARG A 292 13.54 5.62 -6.22
CA ARG A 292 13.40 4.22 -5.80
C ARG A 292 14.57 3.32 -6.20
N PHE A 293 15.13 3.50 -7.39
CA PHE A 293 16.27 2.70 -7.86
C PHE A 293 17.55 3.01 -7.06
N LEU A 294 17.78 4.31 -6.76
CA LEU A 294 18.89 4.71 -5.92
C LEU A 294 18.71 4.26 -4.47
N ALA A 295 17.49 4.32 -3.95
CA ALA A 295 17.19 3.85 -2.60
C ALA A 295 17.38 2.33 -2.47
N ALA A 296 16.92 1.55 -3.44
CA ALA A 296 17.15 0.10 -3.51
C ALA A 296 18.65 -0.25 -3.60
N GLU A 297 19.40 0.48 -4.41
CA GLU A 297 20.86 0.29 -4.51
C GLU A 297 21.56 0.60 -3.18
N ARG A 298 21.13 1.64 -2.48
CA ARG A 298 21.68 2.00 -1.16
C ARG A 298 21.41 0.92 -0.11
N ILE A 299 20.21 0.34 -0.09
CA ILE A 299 19.88 -0.79 0.80
C ILE A 299 20.78 -1.97 0.50
N ARG A 300 20.87 -2.43 -0.76
CA ARG A 300 21.76 -3.56 -1.15
C ARG A 300 23.22 -3.28 -0.80
N HIS A 301 23.67 -2.04 -0.92
CA HIS A 301 25.05 -1.66 -0.53
C HIS A 301 25.26 -1.71 0.99
N ARG A 302 24.26 -1.29 1.79
CA ARG A 302 24.35 -1.33 3.24
C ARG A 302 24.27 -2.77 3.75
N ALA A 303 23.37 -3.59 3.19
CA ALA A 303 23.20 -5.00 3.54
C ALA A 303 24.50 -5.80 3.48
N LYS A 304 25.37 -5.54 2.48
CA LYS A 304 26.68 -6.19 2.36
C LYS A 304 27.64 -5.95 3.52
N LYS A 305 27.34 -5.01 4.41
CA LYS A 305 28.18 -4.73 5.61
C LYS A 305 27.79 -5.60 6.78
N TYR A 306 26.61 -6.18 6.76
CA TYR A 306 26.03 -6.93 7.85
C TYR A 306 26.13 -8.43 7.56
N ILE A 307 27.30 -9.02 7.84
CA ILE A 307 27.56 -10.44 7.67
C ILE A 307 27.51 -11.09 9.06
N GLY A 308 26.54 -11.97 9.28
CA GLY A 308 26.41 -12.69 10.54
C GLY A 308 24.97 -13.13 10.83
N PRO A 309 24.78 -13.93 11.88
CA PRO A 309 23.44 -14.30 12.35
C PRO A 309 22.73 -13.10 12.98
N SER A 310 21.42 -13.18 13.09
CA SER A 310 20.62 -12.16 13.76
C SER A 310 21.09 -11.93 15.20
N HIS A 311 21.10 -10.68 15.61
CA HIS A 311 21.48 -10.28 16.96
C HIS A 311 20.30 -10.36 17.95
N LEU A 312 19.09 -10.67 17.47
CA LEU A 312 17.88 -10.62 18.28
C LEU A 312 17.93 -11.60 19.46
N SER A 313 18.35 -12.84 19.24
CA SER A 313 18.43 -13.88 20.26
C SER A 313 19.43 -13.57 21.39
N ASN A 314 20.38 -12.66 21.15
CA ASN A 314 21.36 -12.24 22.13
C ASN A 314 20.91 -11.04 22.98
N THR A 315 19.85 -10.35 22.55
CA THR A 315 19.42 -9.06 23.11
C THR A 315 18.03 -9.14 23.74
N VAL A 316 17.19 -10.04 23.22
CA VAL A 316 15.83 -10.27 23.71
C VAL A 316 15.80 -11.55 24.54
N SER A 317 15.04 -11.53 25.63
CA SER A 317 14.91 -12.70 26.50
C SER A 317 14.27 -13.89 25.78
N ALA A 318 14.63 -15.10 26.17
CA ALA A 318 14.05 -16.33 25.63
C ALA A 318 12.53 -16.39 25.85
N GLU A 319 12.05 -15.83 26.98
CA GLU A 319 10.63 -15.73 27.30
C GLU A 319 9.89 -14.84 26.27
N ASN A 320 10.47 -13.70 25.89
CA ASN A 320 9.87 -12.77 24.92
C ASN A 320 9.88 -13.34 23.50
N ILE A 321 10.93 -14.08 23.13
CA ILE A 321 10.97 -14.82 21.86
C ILE A 321 9.87 -15.91 21.86
N GLN A 322 9.73 -16.68 22.94
CA GLN A 322 8.69 -17.71 23.04
C GLN A 322 7.28 -17.08 23.02
N MET A 323 7.09 -15.94 23.67
CA MET A 323 5.84 -15.19 23.63
C MET A 323 5.51 -14.78 22.19
N LEU A 324 6.50 -14.31 21.41
CA LEU A 324 6.30 -13.96 20.01
C LEU A 324 5.89 -15.19 19.19
N HIS A 325 6.57 -16.32 19.35
CA HIS A 325 6.20 -17.57 18.67
C HIS A 325 4.76 -18.00 18.97
N ASN A 326 4.33 -17.89 20.22
CA ASN A 326 2.96 -18.24 20.64
C ASN A 326 1.91 -17.27 20.08
N ASN A 327 2.30 -16.09 19.63
CA ASN A 327 1.40 -15.03 19.12
C ASN A 327 1.70 -14.65 17.65
N ILE A 328 2.43 -15.47 16.93
CA ILE A 328 2.83 -15.15 15.54
C ILE A 328 1.69 -15.32 14.54
N GLU A 329 0.66 -16.10 14.87
CA GLU A 329 -0.50 -16.28 14.00
C GLU A 329 -1.25 -14.96 13.81
N ALA A 330 -1.63 -14.70 12.58
CA ALA A 330 -2.51 -13.61 12.21
C ALA A 330 -3.96 -14.10 12.14
N ARG A 331 -4.89 -13.15 12.19
CA ARG A 331 -6.29 -13.45 11.94
C ARG A 331 -6.46 -14.00 10.53
N GLU A 332 -7.37 -14.96 10.38
CA GLU A 332 -7.79 -15.51 9.09
C GLU A 332 -8.27 -14.38 8.15
N ILE A 333 -7.85 -14.46 6.89
CA ILE A 333 -8.16 -13.48 5.87
C ILE A 333 -9.34 -14.01 5.07
N GLU A 334 -10.45 -13.29 5.11
CA GLU A 334 -11.66 -13.66 4.37
C GLU A 334 -11.74 -12.93 3.03
N ALA A 335 -12.38 -13.57 2.04
CA ALA A 335 -12.68 -12.93 0.78
C ALA A 335 -13.64 -11.73 1.00
N ARG A 336 -13.37 -10.61 0.35
CA ARG A 336 -14.27 -9.45 0.30
C ARG A 336 -15.04 -9.51 -1.01
N ILE A 337 -16.22 -10.14 -0.98
CA ILE A 337 -17.03 -10.24 -2.19
C ILE A 337 -17.39 -8.85 -2.66
N LYS A 338 -16.91 -8.48 -3.86
CA LYS A 338 -17.31 -7.26 -4.54
C LYS A 338 -18.79 -7.36 -4.91
N HIS A 339 -19.68 -6.97 -4.00
CA HIS A 339 -21.11 -6.88 -4.33
C HIS A 339 -21.32 -5.76 -5.33
N VAL A 340 -21.22 -6.08 -6.61
CA VAL A 340 -21.50 -5.13 -7.70
C VAL A 340 -22.97 -4.77 -7.69
N PHE A 341 -23.83 -5.74 -7.35
CA PHE A 341 -25.26 -5.58 -7.26
C PHE A 341 -25.84 -6.30 -6.04
N ASP A 342 -26.82 -5.67 -5.40
CA ASP A 342 -27.61 -6.28 -4.34
C ASP A 342 -28.75 -7.12 -4.95
N GLY A 343 -29.15 -8.19 -4.24
CA GLY A 343 -30.28 -9.05 -4.64
C GLY A 343 -29.98 -10.54 -4.52
N THR A 344 -30.95 -11.35 -4.89
CA THR A 344 -30.81 -12.80 -4.99
C THR A 344 -29.81 -13.18 -6.10
N ARG A 345 -29.28 -14.40 -6.05
CA ARG A 345 -28.35 -14.90 -7.08
C ARG A 345 -28.90 -14.76 -8.51
N GLN A 346 -30.18 -15.00 -8.70
CA GLN A 346 -30.84 -14.87 -10.01
C GLN A 346 -30.93 -13.40 -10.46
N GLU A 347 -31.28 -12.49 -9.56
CA GLU A 347 -31.33 -11.04 -9.88
C GLU A 347 -29.96 -10.48 -10.19
N VAL A 348 -28.92 -10.89 -9.44
CA VAL A 348 -27.54 -10.48 -9.72
C VAL A 348 -27.10 -11.00 -11.08
N LEU A 349 -27.36 -12.26 -11.42
CA LEU A 349 -27.02 -12.83 -12.72
C LEU A 349 -27.70 -12.06 -13.86
N HIS A 350 -29.00 -11.79 -13.73
CA HIS A 350 -29.74 -11.00 -14.73
C HIS A 350 -29.20 -9.57 -14.87
N LYS A 351 -28.80 -8.93 -13.76
CA LYS A 351 -28.14 -7.62 -13.80
C LYS A 351 -26.79 -7.68 -14.53
N MET A 352 -26.00 -8.74 -14.31
CA MET A 352 -24.73 -8.94 -15.02
C MET A 352 -24.92 -9.15 -16.51
N GLU A 353 -25.90 -9.95 -16.95
CA GLU A 353 -26.24 -10.12 -18.37
C GLU A 353 -26.61 -8.78 -19.01
N ARG A 354 -27.34 -7.93 -18.29
CA ARG A 354 -27.69 -6.58 -18.77
C ARG A 354 -26.48 -5.66 -18.82
N VAL A 355 -25.53 -5.76 -17.89
CA VAL A 355 -24.25 -5.03 -17.98
C VAL A 355 -23.52 -5.42 -19.25
N GLU A 356 -23.39 -6.71 -19.57
CA GLU A 356 -22.73 -7.16 -20.80
C GLU A 356 -23.46 -6.65 -22.06
N ALA A 357 -24.78 -6.59 -22.02
CA ALA A 357 -25.54 -5.98 -23.12
C ALA A 357 -25.26 -4.48 -23.28
N ILE A 358 -25.13 -3.74 -22.16
CA ILE A 358 -24.78 -2.32 -22.18
C ILE A 358 -23.32 -2.11 -22.65
N VAL A 359 -22.38 -2.94 -22.21
CA VAL A 359 -20.97 -2.89 -22.66
C VAL A 359 -20.88 -2.99 -24.17
N LYS A 360 -21.67 -3.89 -24.80
CA LYS A 360 -21.73 -4.03 -26.27
C LYS A 360 -22.27 -2.79 -26.98
N MET A 361 -23.03 -1.93 -26.30
CA MET A 361 -23.53 -0.67 -26.83
C MET A 361 -22.53 0.48 -26.68
N LEU A 362 -21.55 0.34 -25.78
CA LEU A 362 -20.51 1.32 -25.53
C LEU A 362 -19.33 1.14 -26.50
N PRO A 363 -18.53 2.20 -26.78
CA PRO A 363 -17.43 2.13 -27.75
C PRO A 363 -16.29 1.18 -27.41
N GLY A 364 -16.15 0.71 -26.15
CA GLY A 364 -15.12 -0.22 -25.70
C GLY A 364 -13.70 0.35 -25.66
N ILE A 365 -13.52 1.68 -25.71
CA ILE A 365 -12.19 2.33 -25.76
C ILE A 365 -11.71 2.84 -24.39
N ASP A 366 -12.48 2.66 -23.34
CA ASP A 366 -12.15 3.01 -21.96
C ASP A 366 -11.55 4.41 -21.76
N CYS A 367 -12.07 5.40 -22.53
CA CYS A 367 -11.50 6.75 -22.59
C CYS A 367 -11.67 7.58 -21.31
N GLY A 368 -12.51 7.15 -20.37
CA GLY A 368 -12.76 7.84 -19.10
C GLY A 368 -13.55 9.16 -19.20
N ALA A 369 -13.93 9.61 -20.41
CA ALA A 369 -14.59 10.90 -20.64
C ALA A 369 -15.98 11.01 -19.97
N CYS A 370 -16.66 9.88 -19.76
CA CYS A 370 -17.93 9.79 -19.04
C CYS A 370 -17.78 9.86 -17.49
N GLY A 371 -16.56 10.02 -16.98
CA GLY A 371 -16.26 10.02 -15.55
C GLY A 371 -16.25 8.64 -14.89
N ALA A 372 -16.30 7.55 -15.67
CA ALA A 372 -16.04 6.18 -15.23
C ALA A 372 -14.67 5.72 -15.76
N PRO A 373 -13.95 4.81 -15.05
CA PRO A 373 -12.60 4.38 -15.44
C PRO A 373 -12.57 3.50 -16.69
N SER A 374 -13.64 2.77 -16.96
CA SER A 374 -13.77 1.91 -18.14
C SER A 374 -15.23 1.88 -18.65
N CYS A 375 -15.44 1.38 -19.86
CA CYS A 375 -16.78 1.16 -20.40
C CYS A 375 -17.57 0.13 -19.58
N HIS A 376 -16.91 -0.89 -19.06
CA HIS A 376 -17.54 -1.87 -18.16
C HIS A 376 -17.99 -1.20 -16.86
N ALA A 377 -17.14 -0.40 -16.21
CA ALA A 377 -17.50 0.35 -15.01
C ALA A 377 -18.66 1.34 -15.27
N MET A 378 -18.72 1.95 -16.45
CA MET A 378 -19.83 2.78 -16.87
C MET A 378 -21.13 1.98 -16.99
N ALA A 379 -21.08 0.78 -17.56
CA ALA A 379 -22.23 -0.11 -17.67
C ALA A 379 -22.76 -0.56 -16.30
N GLU A 380 -21.86 -0.87 -15.35
CA GLU A 380 -22.22 -1.13 -13.96
C GLU A 380 -22.92 0.08 -13.29
N ASP A 381 -22.39 1.31 -13.51
CA ASP A 381 -22.98 2.55 -12.99
C ASP A 381 -24.39 2.78 -13.57
N ILE A 382 -24.59 2.47 -14.85
CA ILE A 382 -25.91 2.56 -15.50
C ILE A 382 -26.88 1.56 -14.86
N MET A 383 -26.47 0.34 -14.61
CA MET A 383 -27.31 -0.68 -13.98
C MET A 383 -27.68 -0.34 -12.53
N ARG A 384 -26.83 0.40 -11.82
CA ARG A 384 -27.12 0.92 -10.48
C ARG A 384 -27.97 2.20 -10.50
N GLY A 385 -28.24 2.78 -11.67
CA GLY A 385 -28.95 4.06 -11.79
C GLY A 385 -28.09 5.30 -11.50
N GLU A 386 -26.78 5.14 -11.34
CA GLU A 386 -25.80 6.20 -11.01
C GLU A 386 -25.29 6.93 -12.26
N ALA A 387 -25.52 6.35 -13.43
CA ALA A 387 -25.22 6.92 -14.74
C ALA A 387 -26.29 6.58 -15.76
N LYS A 388 -26.24 7.23 -16.91
CA LYS A 388 -27.13 6.97 -18.06
C LYS A 388 -26.29 6.76 -19.30
N LEU A 389 -26.80 6.02 -20.27
CA LEU A 389 -26.10 5.77 -21.54
C LEU A 389 -25.67 7.08 -22.24
N LYS A 390 -26.49 8.12 -22.11
CA LYS A 390 -26.19 9.49 -22.59
C LYS A 390 -24.98 10.16 -21.90
N ASN A 391 -24.45 9.61 -20.82
CA ASN A 391 -23.19 10.11 -20.21
C ASN A 391 -21.96 9.69 -21.02
N CYS A 392 -22.08 8.74 -21.95
CA CYS A 392 -21.00 8.43 -22.89
C CYS A 392 -20.86 9.52 -23.95
N LEU A 393 -19.83 10.37 -23.84
CA LEU A 393 -19.64 11.53 -24.72
C LEU A 393 -19.46 11.14 -26.19
N LEU A 394 -18.88 9.98 -26.46
CA LEU A 394 -18.73 9.49 -27.86
C LEU A 394 -20.05 9.07 -28.46
N LEU A 395 -20.90 8.35 -27.73
CA LEU A 395 -22.25 8.03 -28.20
C LEU A 395 -23.09 9.29 -28.42
N MET A 396 -22.97 10.24 -27.49
CA MET A 396 -23.69 11.51 -27.61
C MET A 396 -23.28 12.30 -28.84
N ARG A 397 -21.95 12.36 -29.09
CA ARG A 397 -21.46 13.04 -30.31
C ARG A 397 -21.99 12.36 -31.59
N THR A 398 -22.07 11.05 -31.57
CA THR A 398 -22.66 10.28 -32.68
C THR A 398 -24.17 10.61 -32.85
N MET A 399 -24.90 10.69 -31.72
CA MET A 399 -26.33 11.06 -31.74
C MET A 399 -26.56 12.51 -32.20
N GLU A 400 -25.66 13.43 -31.82
CA GLU A 400 -25.70 14.83 -32.29
C GLU A 400 -25.47 14.93 -33.80
N ILE A 401 -24.44 14.25 -34.32
CA ILE A 401 -24.13 14.21 -35.76
C ILE A 401 -25.32 13.65 -36.57
N ASN A 402 -26.00 12.65 -36.01
CA ASN A 402 -27.19 12.04 -36.64
C ASN A 402 -28.49 12.79 -36.33
N ASN A 403 -28.44 14.00 -35.78
CA ASN A 403 -29.59 14.84 -35.41
C ASN A 403 -30.59 14.17 -34.45
N VAL A 404 -30.18 13.21 -33.68
CA VAL A 404 -31.00 12.54 -32.64
C VAL A 404 -31.00 13.31 -31.32
N MET A 405 -30.01 14.18 -31.09
CA MET A 405 -29.84 14.97 -29.87
C MET A 405 -29.38 16.40 -30.22
N GLN A 406 -29.88 17.40 -29.47
CA GLN A 406 -29.46 18.79 -29.60
C GLN A 406 -28.14 19.06 -28.87
N SER A 407 -27.28 19.92 -29.41
CA SER A 407 -25.97 20.29 -28.89
C SER A 407 -26.03 20.86 -27.47
N GLU A 408 -27.09 21.57 -27.11
CA GLU A 408 -27.30 22.12 -25.76
C GLU A 408 -27.37 21.00 -24.69
N ASN A 409 -28.01 19.88 -25.02
CA ASN A 409 -28.08 18.73 -24.08
C ASN A 409 -26.72 18.05 -23.90
N VAL A 410 -25.86 18.07 -24.92
CA VAL A 410 -24.48 17.55 -24.82
C VAL A 410 -23.66 18.37 -23.84
N ASN A 411 -23.73 19.71 -23.94
CA ASN A 411 -23.01 20.61 -23.06
C ASN A 411 -23.44 20.46 -21.60
N ASN A 412 -24.74 20.36 -21.34
CA ASN A 412 -25.26 20.16 -19.97
C ASN A 412 -24.72 18.87 -19.33
N ILE A 413 -24.60 17.79 -20.10
CA ILE A 413 -24.06 16.52 -19.58
C ILE A 413 -22.56 16.59 -19.33
N ILE A 414 -21.81 17.30 -20.17
CA ILE A 414 -20.39 17.53 -19.95
C ILE A 414 -20.18 18.35 -18.66
N GLU A 415 -21.02 19.37 -18.41
CA GLU A 415 -21.01 20.16 -17.19
C GLU A 415 -21.32 19.31 -15.95
N ASP A 416 -22.29 18.41 -16.02
CA ASP A 416 -22.66 17.51 -14.92
C ASP A 416 -21.51 16.58 -14.54
N ILE A 417 -20.73 16.12 -15.50
CA ILE A 417 -19.58 15.21 -15.26
C ILE A 417 -18.37 15.99 -14.76
N TRP A 418 -17.97 17.04 -15.49
CA TRP A 418 -16.68 17.70 -15.32
C TRP A 418 -16.74 19.01 -14.54
N GLY A 419 -17.94 19.57 -14.31
CA GLY A 419 -18.16 20.85 -13.63
C GLY A 419 -17.99 22.05 -14.57
N LYS A 420 -18.77 23.10 -14.33
CA LYS A 420 -18.78 24.34 -15.17
C LYS A 420 -17.42 25.04 -15.23
N GLU A 421 -16.72 25.12 -14.11
CA GLU A 421 -15.44 25.85 -14.02
C GLU A 421 -14.33 25.28 -14.94
N ARG A 422 -14.34 23.98 -15.20
CA ARG A 422 -13.35 23.35 -16.07
C ARG A 422 -13.61 23.65 -17.54
N LEU A 423 -14.87 23.78 -17.93
CA LEU A 423 -15.28 24.09 -19.31
C LEU A 423 -15.05 25.55 -19.65
N LEU A 424 -15.24 26.48 -18.69
CA LEU A 424 -14.99 27.90 -18.89
C LEU A 424 -13.53 28.23 -19.22
N LYS A 425 -12.58 27.44 -18.72
CA LYS A 425 -11.15 27.57 -19.05
C LYS A 425 -10.84 27.22 -20.51
N THR A 426 -11.60 26.34 -21.13
CA THR A 426 -11.44 25.93 -22.53
C THR A 426 -12.10 26.92 -23.53
N THR A 427 -13.11 27.67 -23.11
CA THR A 427 -13.75 28.71 -23.95
C THR A 427 -12.93 29.99 -24.04
N GLN A 428 -11.87 30.16 -23.22
CA GLN A 428 -10.91 31.27 -23.33
C GLN A 428 -9.72 30.97 -24.26
N ILE A 429 -9.74 29.87 -25.01
CA ILE A 429 -8.84 29.71 -26.16
C ILE A 429 -9.29 30.78 -27.19
N ASN A 430 -8.61 31.90 -27.13
CA ASN A 430 -8.80 33.00 -28.04
C ASN A 430 -8.74 32.48 -29.51
N THR A 431 -9.74 32.76 -30.28
CA THR A 431 -9.79 32.68 -31.75
C THR A 431 -8.79 33.62 -32.42
N SER A 432 -7.79 34.14 -31.72
CA SER A 432 -6.78 35.08 -32.21
C SER A 432 -5.52 34.43 -32.83
N ASN A 433 -5.52 33.11 -33.04
CA ASN A 433 -4.40 32.41 -33.71
C ASN A 433 -4.83 31.68 -35.01
N GLU A 434 -5.94 32.03 -35.63
CA GLU A 434 -6.24 31.66 -37.00
C GLU A 434 -6.09 32.90 -37.89
N ASN A 435 -4.84 33.31 -38.19
CA ASN A 435 -4.44 34.09 -39.37
C ASN A 435 -3.00 33.78 -39.70
#